data_87c92910fc3bd915f6150b43e44bf01b
#
_entry.id   87c92910fc3bd915f6150b43e44bf01b
#
_cell.length_a   1.000
_cell.length_b   1.000
_cell.length_c   1.000
_cell.angle_alpha   90.00
_cell.angle_beta   90.00
_cell.angle_gamma   90.00
#
_symmetry.space_group_name_H-M   'P 1'
#
loop_
_entity.id
_entity.type
_entity.pdbx_description
1 polymer ?
#
loop_
_entity_poly.entity_id
_entity_poly.type
_entity_poly.pdbx_seq_one_letter_code
_entity_poly.pdbx_strand_id
1 'polypeptide(L)'
;MLSIQDAGKQVLTGNPGKFYVFAGEEYGVKDKYISALKKHYTECVEADTVESIFKLMTIKHLIPLPPKLYIVRYDEEFIASLTAATAAKIQSMKILGTLVCVYESAKSYAKCEKFLPDYTVSFDIVSPEFVKKYLTTDYPNLPSSVIEFAVSVRPDYKSASNICSCLSNVNLNKVNFADLTSLAKLFGCSSLTNESQLKVGIASRNFGYCLTVLDSYSEDINSAFYTILSTLIELEKLIDSTYGQSELRQYIKAWTHADIYYMFMNTYDALKKSRSYTSHDIYDSLVYLLGLLQFSPIPSPEVMNSGID
;
A
#
# COMPACT_ATOMS: atom_id res chain seq x y z
N MET A 1 -0.74 10.61 -20.90
CA MET A 1 -0.05 9.92 -19.82
C MET A 1 0.18 8.48 -20.24
N LEU A 2 1.39 7.98 -20.03
CA LEU A 2 1.73 6.59 -20.34
C LEU A 2 1.04 5.65 -19.33
N SER A 3 0.26 4.67 -19.83
CA SER A 3 -0.38 3.72 -18.93
C SER A 3 0.66 2.77 -18.31
N ILE A 4 0.37 2.26 -17.11
CA ILE A 4 1.23 1.28 -16.45
C ILE A 4 1.40 0.00 -17.32
N GLN A 5 0.36 -0.38 -18.09
CA GLN A 5 0.41 -1.53 -18.99
C GLN A 5 1.30 -1.28 -20.22
N ASP A 6 1.24 -0.08 -20.80
CA ASP A 6 2.06 0.25 -21.97
C ASP A 6 3.52 0.43 -21.60
N ALA A 7 3.80 1.06 -20.45
CA ALA A 7 5.15 1.09 -19.89
C ALA A 7 5.67 -0.34 -19.64
N GLY A 8 4.83 -1.20 -19.05
CA GLY A 8 5.17 -2.60 -18.83
C GLY A 8 5.48 -3.34 -20.13
N LYS A 9 4.68 -3.15 -21.18
CA LYS A 9 4.98 -3.74 -22.50
C LYS A 9 6.34 -3.28 -23.02
N GLN A 10 6.62 -1.96 -23.03
CA GLN A 10 7.89 -1.42 -23.50
C GLN A 10 9.09 -2.00 -22.72
N VAL A 11 8.98 -2.00 -21.39
CA VAL A 11 10.04 -2.46 -20.49
C VAL A 11 10.26 -3.97 -20.59
N LEU A 12 9.19 -4.77 -20.61
CA LEU A 12 9.30 -6.24 -20.59
C LEU A 12 9.65 -6.83 -21.97
N THR A 13 9.31 -6.15 -23.08
CA THR A 13 9.65 -6.63 -24.43
C THR A 13 11.03 -6.22 -24.91
N GLY A 14 11.83 -5.51 -24.09
CA GLY A 14 13.19 -5.11 -24.44
C GLY A 14 13.27 -3.89 -25.36
N ASN A 15 12.20 -3.12 -25.46
CA ASN A 15 12.16 -1.90 -26.27
C ASN A 15 11.81 -0.68 -25.40
N PRO A 16 12.61 -0.40 -24.36
CA PRO A 16 12.31 0.65 -23.41
C PRO A 16 12.39 2.05 -24.06
N GLY A 17 11.53 2.95 -23.57
CA GLY A 17 11.61 4.36 -23.88
C GLY A 17 12.90 4.99 -23.34
N LYS A 18 13.23 6.18 -23.83
CA LYS A 18 14.43 6.88 -23.39
C LYS A 18 14.32 7.48 -21.99
N PHE A 19 13.12 7.80 -21.56
CA PHE A 19 12.87 8.47 -20.29
C PHE A 19 11.59 7.98 -19.67
N TYR A 20 11.59 7.78 -18.34
CA TYR A 20 10.43 7.45 -17.54
C TYR A 20 10.43 8.23 -16.22
N VAL A 21 9.24 8.62 -15.78
CA VAL A 21 8.97 9.07 -14.43
C VAL A 21 8.00 8.07 -13.80
N PHE A 22 8.49 7.28 -12.86
CA PHE A 22 7.69 6.32 -12.10
C PHE A 22 7.28 6.97 -10.78
N ALA A 23 6.00 7.31 -10.64
CA ALA A 23 5.47 8.00 -9.47
C ALA A 23 4.31 7.21 -8.84
N GLY A 24 4.22 7.21 -7.51
CA GLY A 24 3.14 6.54 -6.76
C GLY A 24 3.64 5.57 -5.70
N GLU A 25 2.70 4.99 -4.94
CA GLU A 25 2.99 4.19 -3.75
C GLU A 25 3.24 2.69 -4.02
N GLU A 26 2.86 2.17 -5.20
CA GLU A 26 3.04 0.76 -5.55
C GLU A 26 4.50 0.43 -5.91
N TYR A 27 5.26 0.11 -4.90
CA TYR A 27 6.70 -0.19 -5.03
C TYR A 27 7.01 -1.48 -5.78
N GLY A 28 6.21 -2.52 -5.55
CA GLY A 28 6.50 -3.84 -6.06
C GLY A 28 6.53 -3.89 -7.58
N VAL A 29 5.56 -3.25 -8.23
CA VAL A 29 5.50 -3.16 -9.69
C VAL A 29 6.57 -2.23 -10.23
N LYS A 30 6.87 -1.10 -9.55
CA LYS A 30 8.00 -0.22 -9.91
C LYS A 30 9.32 -0.97 -9.90
N ASP A 31 9.60 -1.70 -8.82
CA ASP A 31 10.84 -2.48 -8.68
C ASP A 31 10.92 -3.60 -9.73
N LYS A 32 9.79 -4.22 -10.08
CA LYS A 32 9.74 -5.20 -11.17
C LYS A 32 10.14 -4.57 -12.51
N TYR A 33 9.63 -3.37 -12.82
CA TYR A 33 10.00 -2.68 -14.07
C TYR A 33 11.45 -2.25 -14.06
N ILE A 34 11.95 -1.71 -12.96
CA ILE A 34 13.37 -1.35 -12.83
C ILE A 34 14.26 -2.60 -12.97
N SER A 35 13.87 -3.71 -12.35
CA SER A 35 14.60 -4.98 -12.46
C SER A 35 14.60 -5.54 -13.88
N ALA A 36 13.50 -5.38 -14.61
CA ALA A 36 13.43 -5.74 -16.03
C ALA A 36 14.33 -4.84 -16.88
N LEU A 37 14.33 -3.53 -16.64
CA LEU A 37 15.23 -2.59 -17.30
C LEU A 37 16.70 -2.94 -17.02
N LYS A 38 17.07 -3.25 -15.79
CA LYS A 38 18.45 -3.66 -15.42
C LYS A 38 18.94 -4.86 -16.23
N LYS A 39 18.06 -5.76 -16.67
CA LYS A 39 18.42 -6.90 -17.51
C LYS A 39 18.73 -6.54 -18.98
N HIS A 40 18.25 -5.38 -19.45
CA HIS A 40 18.48 -4.94 -20.84
C HIS A 40 19.75 -4.12 -21.00
N TYR A 41 20.37 -3.69 -19.91
CA TYR A 41 21.57 -2.85 -19.94
C TYR A 41 22.73 -3.55 -19.25
N THR A 42 23.92 -3.42 -19.84
CA THR A 42 25.16 -3.97 -19.25
C THR A 42 25.65 -3.14 -18.07
N GLU A 43 25.26 -1.87 -18.02
CA GLU A 43 25.69 -0.93 -16.99
C GLU A 43 24.48 -0.12 -16.48
N CYS A 44 24.39 -0.04 -15.15
CA CYS A 44 23.40 0.75 -14.45
C CYS A 44 24.10 1.81 -13.59
N VAL A 45 23.74 3.06 -13.76
CA VAL A 45 24.26 4.21 -13.02
C VAL A 45 23.15 4.75 -12.14
N GLU A 46 23.31 4.68 -10.83
CA GLU A 46 22.42 5.33 -9.87
C GLU A 46 23.03 6.69 -9.48
N ALA A 47 22.21 7.73 -9.46
CA ALA A 47 22.63 9.09 -9.14
C ALA A 47 21.55 9.79 -8.29
N ASP A 48 21.99 10.77 -7.51
CA ASP A 48 21.10 11.50 -6.59
C ASP A 48 20.25 12.55 -7.32
N THR A 49 20.74 13.10 -8.46
CA THR A 49 20.06 14.16 -9.17
C THR A 49 20.01 13.94 -10.69
N VAL A 50 18.91 14.38 -11.30
CA VAL A 50 18.72 14.37 -12.75
C VAL A 50 19.76 15.27 -13.44
N GLU A 51 20.14 16.38 -12.80
CA GLU A 51 21.14 17.30 -13.33
C GLU A 51 22.52 16.64 -13.47
N SER A 52 22.94 15.81 -12.50
CA SER A 52 24.22 15.08 -12.58
C SER A 52 24.24 14.12 -13.78
N ILE A 53 23.12 13.45 -14.05
CA ILE A 53 23.00 12.59 -15.23
C ILE A 53 23.08 13.42 -16.53
N PHE A 54 22.40 14.57 -16.59
CA PHE A 54 22.48 15.44 -17.76
C PHE A 54 23.91 15.95 -18.01
N LYS A 55 24.67 16.26 -16.97
CA LYS A 55 26.09 16.60 -17.09
C LYS A 55 26.90 15.43 -17.66
N LEU A 56 26.71 14.22 -17.17
CA LEU A 56 27.36 13.02 -17.68
C LEU A 56 27.07 12.77 -19.17
N MET A 57 25.79 13.00 -19.60
CA MET A 57 25.36 12.80 -20.97
C MET A 57 25.88 13.88 -21.95
N THR A 58 26.24 15.05 -21.45
CA THR A 58 26.78 16.14 -22.30
C THR A 58 28.28 16.01 -22.56
N ILE A 59 28.98 15.11 -21.85
CA ILE A 59 30.39 14.84 -22.10
C ILE A 59 30.54 14.18 -23.47
N LYS A 60 31.26 14.82 -24.38
CA LYS A 60 31.59 14.25 -25.69
C LYS A 60 32.63 13.14 -25.50
N HIS A 61 32.23 11.91 -25.71
CA HIS A 61 33.13 10.77 -25.75
C HIS A 61 33.69 10.58 -27.15
N LEU A 62 34.97 10.33 -27.25
CA LEU A 62 35.67 10.02 -28.51
C LEU A 62 35.24 8.66 -29.08
N ILE A 63 34.84 7.74 -28.20
CA ILE A 63 34.37 6.40 -28.56
C ILE A 63 32.89 6.30 -28.17
N PRO A 64 32.00 5.80 -29.04
CA PRO A 64 30.61 5.56 -28.68
C PRO A 64 30.50 4.65 -27.47
N LEU A 65 29.87 5.13 -26.40
CA LEU A 65 29.60 4.31 -25.23
C LEU A 65 28.37 3.41 -25.47
N PRO A 66 28.33 2.23 -24.87
CA PRO A 66 27.13 1.41 -24.89
C PRO A 66 25.98 2.14 -24.17
N PRO A 67 24.72 1.86 -24.55
CA PRO A 67 23.57 2.42 -23.86
C PRO A 67 23.54 1.95 -22.41
N LYS A 68 23.22 2.87 -21.48
CA LYS A 68 23.19 2.62 -20.04
C LYS A 68 21.80 2.86 -19.47
N LEU A 69 21.52 2.22 -18.35
CA LEU A 69 20.37 2.56 -17.52
C LEU A 69 20.82 3.57 -16.46
N TYR A 70 20.11 4.69 -16.40
CA TYR A 70 20.29 5.70 -15.36
C TYR A 70 19.08 5.69 -14.45
N ILE A 71 19.29 5.67 -13.13
CA ILE A 71 18.23 5.68 -12.12
C ILE A 71 18.48 6.84 -11.17
N VAL A 72 17.48 7.68 -11.00
CA VAL A 72 17.45 8.78 -10.04
C VAL A 72 16.27 8.57 -9.11
N ARG A 73 16.50 8.61 -7.80
CA ARG A 73 15.46 8.40 -6.80
C ARG A 73 15.29 9.67 -5.97
N TYR A 74 14.02 10.11 -5.84
CA TYR A 74 13.62 11.18 -4.91
C TYR A 74 14.26 12.56 -5.16
N ASP A 75 14.55 12.90 -6.40
CA ASP A 75 15.04 14.23 -6.78
C ASP A 75 13.88 15.24 -6.76
N GLU A 76 13.57 15.76 -5.59
CA GLU A 76 12.50 16.76 -5.40
C GLU A 76 12.87 18.12 -6.03
N GLU A 77 14.15 18.45 -6.15
CA GLU A 77 14.62 19.69 -6.80
C GLU A 77 14.31 19.67 -8.30
N PHE A 78 14.48 18.52 -8.94
CA PHE A 78 14.08 18.33 -10.33
C PHE A 78 12.59 18.59 -10.52
N ILE A 79 11.74 18.00 -9.67
CA ILE A 79 10.28 18.22 -9.72
C ILE A 79 9.94 19.70 -9.45
N ALA A 80 10.59 20.32 -8.47
CA ALA A 80 10.36 21.73 -8.15
C ALA A 80 10.70 22.64 -9.34
N SER A 81 11.79 22.36 -10.06
CA SER A 81 12.28 23.12 -11.21
C SER A 81 11.57 22.79 -12.53
N LEU A 82 10.67 21.79 -12.55
CA LEU A 82 10.02 21.34 -13.77
C LEU A 82 9.06 22.40 -14.32
N THR A 83 9.36 22.84 -15.56
CA THR A 83 8.62 23.82 -16.35
C THR A 83 8.43 23.32 -17.78
N ALA A 84 7.61 23.99 -18.58
CA ALA A 84 7.48 23.67 -20.00
C ALA A 84 8.82 23.74 -20.76
N ALA A 85 9.69 24.70 -20.41
CA ALA A 85 11.02 24.84 -21.03
C ALA A 85 11.93 23.64 -20.64
N THR A 86 11.92 23.24 -19.38
CA THR A 86 12.68 22.06 -18.90
C THR A 86 12.18 20.79 -19.57
N ALA A 87 10.86 20.63 -19.69
CA ALA A 87 10.26 19.48 -20.37
C ALA A 87 10.65 19.40 -21.84
N ALA A 88 10.58 20.52 -22.58
CA ALA A 88 11.01 20.59 -23.97
C ALA A 88 12.50 20.24 -24.14
N LYS A 89 13.35 20.67 -23.20
CA LYS A 89 14.77 20.29 -23.18
C LYS A 89 14.94 18.77 -23.01
N ILE A 90 14.22 18.16 -22.09
CA ILE A 90 14.26 16.68 -21.86
C ILE A 90 13.83 15.94 -23.12
N GLN A 91 12.72 16.38 -23.75
CA GLN A 91 12.21 15.76 -24.98
C GLN A 91 13.20 15.82 -26.15
N SER A 92 13.95 16.92 -26.25
CA SER A 92 14.95 17.12 -27.30
C SER A 92 16.30 16.43 -27.01
N MET A 93 16.53 15.94 -25.80
CA MET A 93 17.79 15.30 -25.44
C MET A 93 17.99 13.96 -26.15
N LYS A 94 19.20 13.77 -26.66
CA LYS A 94 19.67 12.49 -27.18
C LYS A 94 20.23 11.66 -26.03
N ILE A 95 19.35 10.95 -25.32
CA ILE A 95 19.76 10.02 -24.24
C ILE A 95 20.25 8.72 -24.87
N LEU A 96 21.48 8.34 -24.57
CA LEU A 96 22.05 7.04 -24.94
C LEU A 96 21.68 6.05 -23.83
N GLY A 97 20.57 5.34 -24.01
CA GLY A 97 20.01 4.43 -23.01
C GLY A 97 18.67 4.91 -22.46
N THR A 98 18.37 4.60 -21.21
CA THR A 98 17.14 4.97 -20.53
C THR A 98 17.45 5.67 -19.21
N LEU A 99 16.76 6.78 -18.96
CA LEU A 99 16.71 7.45 -17.65
C LEU A 99 15.38 7.19 -16.98
N VAL A 100 15.42 6.72 -15.73
CA VAL A 100 14.24 6.48 -14.89
C VAL A 100 14.33 7.34 -13.65
N CYS A 101 13.36 8.23 -13.47
CA CYS A 101 13.17 8.98 -12.23
C CYS A 101 12.08 8.31 -11.39
N VAL A 102 12.34 8.06 -10.10
CA VAL A 102 11.44 7.31 -9.20
C VAL A 102 11.00 8.22 -8.07
N TYR A 103 9.68 8.32 -7.88
CA TYR A 103 9.05 9.12 -6.81
C TYR A 103 7.98 8.32 -6.09
N GLU A 104 7.75 8.66 -4.82
CA GLU A 104 6.75 8.00 -3.96
C GLU A 104 5.46 8.81 -3.81
N SER A 105 5.54 10.14 -3.91
CA SER A 105 4.41 10.99 -3.55
C SER A 105 3.56 11.43 -4.74
N ALA A 106 2.25 11.50 -4.49
CA ALA A 106 1.28 12.07 -5.42
C ALA A 106 1.53 13.57 -5.75
N LYS A 107 2.23 14.32 -4.87
CA LYS A 107 2.57 15.73 -5.12
C LYS A 107 3.56 15.89 -6.26
N SER A 108 4.55 15.00 -6.34
CA SER A 108 5.53 14.96 -7.43
C SER A 108 4.86 14.62 -8.77
N TYR A 109 3.85 13.79 -8.73
CA TYR A 109 3.10 13.31 -9.87
C TYR A 109 2.38 14.43 -10.67
N ALA A 110 1.64 15.31 -10.01
CA ALA A 110 0.82 16.32 -10.69
C ALA A 110 1.63 17.24 -11.62
N LYS A 111 2.86 17.63 -11.24
CA LYS A 111 3.76 18.41 -12.11
C LYS A 111 4.29 17.58 -13.29
N CYS A 112 4.65 16.33 -13.02
CA CYS A 112 5.13 15.43 -14.07
C CYS A 112 4.03 15.10 -15.08
N GLU A 113 2.81 14.87 -14.64
CA GLU A 113 1.66 14.66 -15.51
C GLU A 113 1.40 15.88 -16.41
N LYS A 114 1.51 17.09 -15.84
CA LYS A 114 1.30 18.33 -16.58
C LYS A 114 2.36 18.59 -17.66
N PHE A 115 3.63 18.35 -17.37
CA PHE A 115 4.74 18.76 -18.23
C PHE A 115 5.40 17.61 -19.00
N LEU A 116 5.28 16.38 -18.51
CA LEU A 116 5.88 15.16 -19.07
C LEU A 116 4.87 14.01 -19.18
N PRO A 117 3.66 14.23 -19.72
CA PRO A 117 2.59 13.22 -19.72
C PRO A 117 2.99 11.91 -20.40
N ASP A 118 3.73 11.99 -21.50
CA ASP A 118 4.13 10.81 -22.30
C ASP A 118 5.22 9.96 -21.65
N TYR A 119 5.83 10.46 -20.58
CA TYR A 119 6.91 9.79 -19.83
C TYR A 119 6.52 9.42 -18.42
N THR A 120 5.41 9.96 -17.93
CA THR A 120 4.95 9.74 -16.55
C THR A 120 4.03 8.54 -16.47
N VAL A 121 4.36 7.61 -15.58
CA VAL A 121 3.60 6.42 -15.26
C VAL A 121 3.17 6.50 -13.81
N SER A 122 1.84 6.44 -13.55
CA SER A 122 1.30 6.39 -12.21
C SER A 122 1.26 4.97 -11.68
N PHE A 123 1.77 4.80 -10.47
CA PHE A 123 1.72 3.57 -9.67
C PHE A 123 0.94 3.79 -8.37
N ASP A 124 -0.02 4.74 -8.33
CA ASP A 124 -0.71 5.08 -7.09
C ASP A 124 -1.62 3.94 -6.61
N ILE A 125 -2.64 3.59 -7.36
CA ILE A 125 -3.54 2.50 -6.97
C ILE A 125 -3.58 1.50 -8.11
N VAL A 126 -2.97 0.37 -7.89
CA VAL A 126 -3.02 -0.77 -8.82
C VAL A 126 -4.20 -1.63 -8.42
N SER A 127 -5.11 -1.92 -9.38
CA SER A 127 -6.27 -2.75 -9.06
C SER A 127 -5.85 -4.17 -8.70
N PRO A 128 -6.62 -4.85 -7.80
CA PRO A 128 -6.37 -6.25 -7.46
C PRO A 128 -6.30 -7.17 -8.68
N GLU A 129 -7.10 -6.91 -9.71
CA GLU A 129 -7.10 -7.68 -10.97
C GLU A 129 -5.78 -7.51 -11.73
N PHE A 130 -5.21 -6.32 -11.70
CA PHE A 130 -3.90 -6.06 -12.30
C PHE A 130 -2.81 -6.83 -11.55
N VAL A 131 -2.80 -6.78 -10.22
CA VAL A 131 -1.85 -7.54 -9.39
C VAL A 131 -2.00 -9.04 -9.65
N LYS A 132 -3.24 -9.55 -9.66
CA LYS A 132 -3.55 -10.94 -9.98
C LYS A 132 -2.96 -11.36 -11.34
N LYS A 133 -3.14 -10.54 -12.38
CA LYS A 133 -2.60 -10.81 -13.71
C LYS A 133 -1.08 -10.94 -13.71
N TYR A 134 -0.39 -10.06 -12.99
CA TYR A 134 1.07 -10.12 -12.88
C TYR A 134 1.52 -11.35 -12.10
N LEU A 135 0.88 -11.66 -10.98
CA LEU A 135 1.21 -12.85 -10.19
C LEU A 135 0.96 -14.14 -10.95
N THR A 136 -0.11 -14.22 -11.75
CA THR A 136 -0.37 -15.39 -12.64
C THR A 136 0.76 -15.59 -13.65
N THR A 137 1.33 -14.49 -14.15
CA THR A 137 2.47 -14.56 -15.08
C THR A 137 3.76 -14.99 -14.38
N ASP A 138 3.98 -14.49 -13.15
CA ASP A 138 5.21 -14.77 -12.39
C ASP A 138 5.19 -16.16 -11.72
N TYR A 139 4.01 -16.66 -11.40
CA TYR A 139 3.80 -17.95 -10.72
C TYR A 139 2.85 -18.86 -11.53
N PRO A 140 3.23 -19.27 -12.75
CA PRO A 140 2.34 -20.01 -13.66
C PRO A 140 1.94 -21.40 -13.13
N ASN A 141 2.69 -21.93 -12.19
CA ASN A 141 2.44 -23.26 -11.59
C ASN A 141 1.54 -23.18 -10.35
N LEU A 142 1.21 -21.98 -9.84
CA LEU A 142 0.30 -21.84 -8.71
C LEU A 142 -1.17 -21.90 -9.17
N PRO A 143 -2.04 -22.58 -8.41
CA PRO A 143 -3.48 -22.53 -8.64
C PRO A 143 -4.01 -21.09 -8.56
N SER A 144 -4.99 -20.76 -9.41
CA SER A 144 -5.60 -19.41 -9.40
C SER A 144 -6.19 -19.04 -8.05
N SER A 145 -6.74 -20.01 -7.31
CA SER A 145 -7.27 -19.82 -5.96
C SER A 145 -6.22 -19.36 -4.95
N VAL A 146 -4.98 -19.80 -5.11
CA VAL A 146 -3.85 -19.38 -4.24
C VAL A 146 -3.45 -17.94 -4.55
N ILE A 147 -3.42 -17.57 -5.82
CA ILE A 147 -3.13 -16.20 -6.26
C ILE A 147 -4.26 -15.25 -5.79
N GLU A 148 -5.52 -15.66 -5.94
CA GLU A 148 -6.68 -14.90 -5.44
C GLU A 148 -6.61 -14.71 -3.93
N PHE A 149 -6.26 -15.75 -3.21
CA PHE A 149 -6.03 -15.66 -1.76
C PHE A 149 -4.92 -14.68 -1.43
N ALA A 150 -3.75 -14.76 -2.07
CA ALA A 150 -2.63 -13.85 -1.82
C ALA A 150 -3.01 -12.38 -2.05
N VAL A 151 -3.76 -12.09 -3.13
CA VAL A 151 -4.23 -10.73 -3.45
C VAL A 151 -5.32 -10.27 -2.49
N SER A 152 -6.19 -11.16 -2.01
CA SER A 152 -7.21 -10.82 -1.01
C SER A 152 -6.61 -10.47 0.35
N VAL A 153 -5.52 -11.13 0.72
CA VAL A 153 -4.78 -10.86 1.96
C VAL A 153 -3.96 -9.57 1.86
N ARG A 154 -3.32 -9.36 0.70
CA ARG A 154 -2.47 -8.20 0.40
C ARG A 154 -2.69 -7.75 -1.04
N PRO A 155 -3.34 -6.61 -1.26
CA PRO A 155 -3.60 -6.12 -2.60
C PRO A 155 -2.36 -5.54 -3.30
N ASP A 156 -1.28 -5.22 -2.57
CA ASP A 156 -0.03 -4.76 -3.15
C ASP A 156 0.78 -5.94 -3.75
N TYR A 157 1.40 -5.68 -4.90
CA TYR A 157 2.11 -6.73 -5.65
C TYR A 157 3.25 -7.36 -4.84
N LYS A 158 4.03 -6.57 -4.10
CA LYS A 158 5.21 -7.07 -3.38
C LYS A 158 4.84 -8.07 -2.29
N SER A 159 3.88 -7.70 -1.45
CA SER A 159 3.43 -8.56 -0.35
C SER A 159 2.71 -9.79 -0.87
N ALA A 160 1.81 -9.64 -1.86
CA ALA A 160 1.14 -10.77 -2.49
C ALA A 160 2.14 -11.71 -3.20
N SER A 161 3.18 -11.17 -3.85
CA SER A 161 4.26 -11.95 -4.47
C SER A 161 5.06 -12.73 -3.43
N ASN A 162 5.33 -12.16 -2.25
CA ASN A 162 5.98 -12.87 -1.17
C ASN A 162 5.14 -14.07 -0.69
N ILE A 163 3.82 -13.88 -0.52
CA ILE A 163 2.90 -14.96 -0.18
C ILE A 163 2.95 -16.06 -1.25
N CYS A 164 2.84 -15.70 -2.53
CA CYS A 164 2.93 -16.63 -3.64
C CYS A 164 4.26 -17.39 -3.65
N SER A 165 5.37 -16.70 -3.43
CA SER A 165 6.71 -17.31 -3.34
C SER A 165 6.80 -18.32 -2.22
N CYS A 166 6.29 -18.02 -1.03
CA CYS A 166 6.24 -18.96 0.09
C CYS A 166 5.40 -20.19 -0.25
N LEU A 167 4.19 -19.96 -0.80
CA LEU A 167 3.25 -21.03 -1.12
C LEU A 167 3.70 -21.88 -2.32
N SER A 168 4.53 -21.35 -3.23
CA SER A 168 5.06 -22.12 -4.37
C SER A 168 5.96 -23.28 -3.94
N ASN A 169 6.52 -23.22 -2.74
CA ASN A 169 7.37 -24.26 -2.16
C ASN A 169 6.56 -25.34 -1.39
N VAL A 170 5.25 -25.19 -1.30
CA VAL A 170 4.36 -26.15 -0.59
C VAL A 170 3.61 -26.99 -1.62
N ASN A 171 3.46 -28.28 -1.32
CA ASN A 171 2.67 -29.17 -2.20
C ASN A 171 1.17 -28.88 -2.02
N LEU A 172 0.63 -28.04 -2.91
CA LEU A 172 -0.73 -27.54 -2.83
C LEU A 172 -1.80 -28.44 -3.47
N ASN A 173 -1.45 -29.62 -3.98
CA ASN A 173 -2.37 -30.50 -4.68
C ASN A 173 -3.54 -31.03 -3.82
N LYS A 174 -3.52 -30.81 -2.51
CA LYS A 174 -4.55 -31.27 -1.56
C LYS A 174 -5.00 -30.16 -0.59
N VAL A 175 -4.65 -28.89 -0.86
CA VAL A 175 -4.88 -27.78 0.05
C VAL A 175 -6.21 -27.10 -0.28
N ASN A 176 -7.14 -27.06 0.67
CA ASN A 176 -8.38 -26.28 0.56
C ASN A 176 -8.16 -24.82 1.04
N PHE A 177 -9.19 -23.97 0.93
CA PHE A 177 -9.08 -22.56 1.31
C PHE A 177 -8.81 -22.36 2.82
N ALA A 178 -9.34 -23.22 3.68
CA ALA A 178 -9.07 -23.18 5.13
C ALA A 178 -7.61 -23.52 5.44
N ASP A 179 -7.02 -24.45 4.68
CA ASP A 179 -5.62 -24.81 4.79
C ASP A 179 -4.71 -23.68 4.31
N LEU A 180 -5.10 -22.93 3.26
CA LEU A 180 -4.37 -21.73 2.79
C LEU A 180 -4.33 -20.66 3.88
N THR A 181 -5.43 -20.45 4.60
CA THR A 181 -5.47 -19.53 5.75
C THR A 181 -4.54 -19.98 6.87
N SER A 182 -4.51 -21.29 7.16
CA SER A 182 -3.61 -21.85 8.16
C SER A 182 -2.14 -21.75 7.73
N LEU A 183 -1.84 -21.95 6.45
CA LEU A 183 -0.49 -21.77 5.89
C LEU A 183 -0.07 -20.28 5.91
N ALA A 184 -0.98 -19.37 5.60
CA ALA A 184 -0.71 -17.93 5.70
C ALA A 184 -0.34 -17.52 7.13
N LYS A 185 -0.96 -18.16 8.15
CA LYS A 185 -0.58 -17.98 9.55
C LYS A 185 0.86 -18.40 9.83
N LEU A 186 1.29 -19.54 9.30
CA LEU A 186 2.67 -20.03 9.44
C LEU A 186 3.71 -19.10 8.82
N PHE A 187 3.34 -18.37 7.76
CA PHE A 187 4.21 -17.41 7.08
C PHE A 187 4.10 -15.97 7.62
N GLY A 188 3.49 -15.78 8.79
CA GLY A 188 3.33 -14.47 9.41
C GLY A 188 2.33 -13.53 8.70
N CYS A 189 1.53 -14.08 7.77
CA CYS A 189 0.53 -13.31 7.03
C CYS A 189 -0.81 -13.19 7.78
N SER A 190 -0.94 -13.87 8.90
CA SER A 190 -2.20 -13.98 9.65
C SER A 190 -2.60 -12.71 10.39
N SER A 191 -1.63 -11.90 10.83
CA SER A 191 -1.91 -10.65 11.53
C SER A 191 -2.68 -9.65 10.67
N LEU A 192 -2.52 -9.74 9.35
CA LEU A 192 -3.08 -8.79 8.39
C LEU A 192 -4.53 -9.09 8.00
N THR A 193 -4.87 -10.38 7.86
CA THR A 193 -6.27 -10.82 7.73
C THR A 193 -7.05 -10.47 8.99
N ASN A 194 -6.44 -10.66 10.17
CA ASN A 194 -7.07 -10.36 11.43
C ASN A 194 -7.25 -8.86 11.64
N GLU A 195 -6.26 -8.02 11.26
CA GLU A 195 -6.39 -6.57 11.34
C GLU A 195 -7.50 -6.04 10.43
N SER A 196 -7.55 -6.46 9.17
CA SER A 196 -8.60 -6.04 8.23
C SER A 196 -9.98 -6.51 8.66
N GLN A 197 -10.08 -7.75 9.15
CA GLN A 197 -11.32 -8.30 9.66
C GLN A 197 -11.77 -7.58 10.93
N LEU A 198 -10.83 -7.27 11.85
CA LEU A 198 -11.13 -6.51 13.04
C LEU A 198 -11.59 -5.10 12.72
N LYS A 199 -10.96 -4.42 11.75
CA LYS A 199 -11.41 -3.11 11.24
C LYS A 199 -12.85 -3.13 10.77
N VAL A 200 -13.22 -4.11 9.95
CA VAL A 200 -14.60 -4.28 9.47
C VAL A 200 -15.55 -4.59 10.63
N GLY A 201 -15.15 -5.45 11.55
CA GLY A 201 -15.93 -5.81 12.74
C GLY A 201 -16.22 -4.58 13.61
N ILE A 202 -15.22 -3.75 13.88
CA ILE A 202 -15.34 -2.51 14.64
C ILE A 202 -16.24 -1.53 13.90
N ALA A 203 -15.96 -1.25 12.63
CA ALA A 203 -16.72 -0.29 11.83
C ALA A 203 -18.21 -0.68 11.73
N SER A 204 -18.52 -1.98 11.60
CA SER A 204 -19.89 -2.51 11.57
C SER A 204 -20.51 -2.68 12.96
N ARG A 205 -19.80 -2.35 14.04
CA ARG A 205 -20.21 -2.57 15.44
C ARG A 205 -20.60 -4.02 15.75
N ASN A 206 -19.96 -4.98 15.08
CA ASN A 206 -20.25 -6.40 15.25
C ASN A 206 -19.30 -7.03 16.28
N PHE A 207 -19.72 -6.95 17.56
CA PHE A 207 -18.96 -7.48 18.69
C PHE A 207 -18.64 -8.98 18.54
N GLY A 208 -19.64 -9.81 18.20
CA GLY A 208 -19.43 -11.26 18.05
C GLY A 208 -18.38 -11.59 16.99
N TYR A 209 -18.40 -10.86 15.86
CA TYR A 209 -17.38 -11.02 14.83
C TYR A 209 -16.00 -10.56 15.31
N CYS A 210 -15.92 -9.42 16.01
CA CYS A 210 -14.66 -8.96 16.61
C CYS A 210 -14.06 -9.99 17.57
N LEU A 211 -14.86 -10.63 18.41
CA LEU A 211 -14.39 -11.69 19.32
C LEU A 211 -13.81 -12.88 18.55
N THR A 212 -14.52 -13.35 17.53
CA THR A 212 -14.03 -14.47 16.69
C THR A 212 -12.68 -14.13 16.05
N VAL A 213 -12.50 -12.88 15.61
CA VAL A 213 -11.24 -12.41 15.06
C VAL A 213 -10.18 -12.34 16.17
N LEU A 214 -10.53 -11.81 17.35
CA LEU A 214 -9.62 -11.66 18.47
C LEU A 214 -9.08 -13.02 18.97
N ASP A 215 -9.91 -14.05 18.99
CA ASP A 215 -9.51 -15.42 19.36
C ASP A 215 -8.45 -16.00 18.41
N SER A 216 -8.36 -15.46 17.19
CA SER A 216 -7.35 -15.85 16.21
C SER A 216 -6.03 -15.08 16.32
N TYR A 217 -5.97 -14.05 17.18
CA TYR A 217 -4.74 -13.31 17.48
C TYR A 217 -3.85 -14.14 18.42
N SER A 218 -2.94 -14.94 17.87
CA SER A 218 -2.17 -15.90 18.68
C SER A 218 -0.85 -15.37 19.24
N GLU A 219 -0.24 -14.32 18.65
CA GLU A 219 1.13 -13.93 19.00
C GLU A 219 1.35 -12.45 19.35
N ASP A 220 0.54 -11.52 18.87
CA ASP A 220 0.64 -10.11 19.22
C ASP A 220 -0.73 -9.47 19.44
N ILE A 221 -1.36 -9.85 20.52
CA ILE A 221 -2.66 -9.31 20.91
C ILE A 221 -2.62 -7.79 21.14
N ASN A 222 -1.46 -7.22 21.43
CA ASN A 222 -1.28 -5.77 21.55
C ASN A 222 -1.53 -5.04 20.22
N SER A 223 -1.30 -5.69 19.08
CA SER A 223 -1.57 -5.09 17.77
C SER A 223 -3.05 -4.76 17.58
N ALA A 224 -3.94 -5.47 18.26
CA ALA A 224 -5.38 -5.21 18.22
C ALA A 224 -5.74 -3.80 18.75
N PHE A 225 -5.06 -3.27 19.77
CA PHE A 225 -5.27 -1.92 20.25
C PHE A 225 -4.95 -0.88 19.14
N TYR A 226 -3.84 -1.07 18.42
CA TYR A 226 -3.46 -0.18 17.33
C TYR A 226 -4.45 -0.28 16.16
N THR A 227 -4.97 -1.48 15.91
CA THR A 227 -6.03 -1.68 14.90
C THR A 227 -7.30 -0.95 15.28
N ILE A 228 -7.73 -1.02 16.55
CA ILE A 228 -8.90 -0.27 17.03
C ILE A 228 -8.67 1.24 16.85
N LEU A 229 -7.53 1.76 17.34
CA LEU A 229 -7.22 3.19 17.25
C LEU A 229 -7.16 3.67 15.79
N SER A 230 -6.48 2.93 14.91
CA SER A 230 -6.37 3.30 13.49
C SER A 230 -7.72 3.29 12.78
N THR A 231 -8.59 2.34 13.13
CA THR A 231 -9.96 2.26 12.61
C THR A 231 -10.79 3.46 13.04
N LEU A 232 -10.72 3.85 14.31
CA LEU A 232 -11.45 5.00 14.83
C LEU A 232 -10.99 6.31 14.19
N ILE A 233 -9.67 6.47 13.98
CA ILE A 233 -9.11 7.64 13.27
C ILE A 233 -9.60 7.67 11.82
N GLU A 234 -9.67 6.52 11.15
CA GLU A 234 -10.18 6.43 9.78
C GLU A 234 -11.66 6.77 9.71
N LEU A 235 -12.49 6.25 10.62
CA LEU A 235 -13.91 6.57 10.71
C LEU A 235 -14.14 8.07 10.97
N GLU A 236 -13.36 8.69 11.86
CA GLU A 236 -13.44 10.13 12.14
C GLU A 236 -13.21 10.97 10.88
N LYS A 237 -12.14 10.66 10.14
CA LYS A 237 -11.85 11.33 8.87
C LYS A 237 -12.95 11.14 7.83
N LEU A 238 -13.61 9.99 7.83
CA LEU A 238 -14.65 9.68 6.88
C LEU A 238 -15.98 10.37 7.21
N ILE A 239 -16.30 10.63 8.48
CA ILE A 239 -17.48 11.39 8.87
C ILE A 239 -17.42 12.81 8.30
N ASP A 240 -16.27 13.46 8.38
CA ASP A 240 -16.08 14.84 7.93
C ASP A 240 -15.88 14.96 6.41
N SER A 241 -15.53 13.86 5.74
CA SER A 241 -15.24 13.90 4.31
C SER A 241 -16.40 13.49 3.43
N THR A 242 -16.74 14.33 2.45
CA THR A 242 -17.69 13.97 1.38
C THR A 242 -17.05 13.08 0.31
N TYR A 243 -15.72 13.01 0.26
CA TYR A 243 -14.95 12.27 -0.73
C TYR A 243 -13.96 11.33 -0.06
N GLY A 244 -13.91 10.08 -0.49
CA GLY A 244 -12.94 9.06 -0.08
C GLY A 244 -13.41 7.67 -0.46
N GLN A 245 -12.53 6.87 -1.06
CA GLN A 245 -12.75 5.45 -1.35
C GLN A 245 -12.21 4.64 -0.16
N SER A 246 -13.01 4.47 0.88
CA SER A 246 -12.71 3.53 1.97
C SER A 246 -13.83 2.50 2.06
N GLU A 247 -13.46 1.24 2.24
CA GLU A 247 -14.39 0.15 2.50
C GLU A 247 -15.22 0.38 3.76
N LEU A 248 -14.71 1.18 4.71
CA LEU A 248 -15.40 1.52 5.95
C LEU A 248 -16.52 2.54 5.76
N ARG A 249 -16.59 3.22 4.62
CA ARG A 249 -17.56 4.29 4.35
C ARG A 249 -19.01 3.83 4.47
N GLN A 250 -19.31 2.60 4.11
CA GLN A 250 -20.64 2.03 4.23
C GLN A 250 -21.15 1.96 5.69
N TYR A 251 -20.24 1.97 6.68
CA TYR A 251 -20.55 1.84 8.09
C TYR A 251 -20.63 3.19 8.83
N ILE A 252 -20.25 4.30 8.22
CA ILE A 252 -20.17 5.63 8.86
C ILE A 252 -21.50 6.04 9.53
N LYS A 253 -22.63 5.69 8.92
CA LYS A 253 -23.95 6.05 9.47
C LYS A 253 -24.21 5.47 10.87
N ALA A 254 -23.46 4.46 11.29
CA ALA A 254 -23.56 3.86 12.61
C ALA A 254 -22.71 4.58 13.67
N TRP A 255 -21.98 5.62 13.30
CA TRP A 255 -21.00 6.29 14.15
C TRP A 255 -21.27 7.78 14.27
N THR A 256 -21.06 8.32 15.48
CA THR A 256 -21.00 9.76 15.76
C THR A 256 -19.59 10.14 16.22
N HIS A 257 -19.22 11.41 16.11
CA HIS A 257 -17.96 11.92 16.67
C HIS A 257 -17.82 11.60 18.18
N ALA A 258 -18.93 11.68 18.93
CA ALA A 258 -18.93 11.36 20.36
C ALA A 258 -18.60 9.88 20.62
N ASP A 259 -19.19 8.96 19.82
CA ASP A 259 -18.90 7.52 19.93
C ASP A 259 -17.43 7.22 19.64
N ILE A 260 -16.89 7.81 18.56
CA ILE A 260 -15.49 7.62 18.17
C ILE A 260 -14.56 8.15 19.25
N TYR A 261 -14.79 9.35 19.73
CA TYR A 261 -13.98 9.96 20.79
C TYR A 261 -14.00 9.12 22.07
N TYR A 262 -15.17 8.66 22.50
CA TYR A 262 -15.32 7.83 23.67
C TYR A 262 -14.57 6.50 23.54
N MET A 263 -14.73 5.81 22.42
CA MET A 263 -14.00 4.57 22.12
C MET A 263 -12.50 4.80 22.05
N PHE A 264 -12.08 5.89 21.42
CA PHE A 264 -10.67 6.24 21.28
C PHE A 264 -10.01 6.44 22.64
N MET A 265 -10.62 7.22 23.53
CA MET A 265 -10.09 7.49 24.87
C MET A 265 -9.99 6.22 25.70
N ASN A 266 -11.02 5.38 25.71
CA ASN A 266 -10.98 4.11 26.43
C ASN A 266 -9.90 3.16 25.88
N THR A 267 -9.75 3.11 24.55
CA THR A 267 -8.72 2.29 23.90
C THR A 267 -7.31 2.80 24.22
N TYR A 268 -7.12 4.11 24.18
CA TYR A 268 -5.83 4.73 24.49
C TYR A 268 -5.42 4.47 25.96
N ASP A 269 -6.35 4.61 26.89
CA ASP A 269 -6.11 4.34 28.31
C ASP A 269 -5.80 2.86 28.56
N ALA A 270 -6.50 1.95 27.91
CA ALA A 270 -6.23 0.53 27.97
C ALA A 270 -4.86 0.17 27.41
N LEU A 271 -4.49 0.74 26.24
CA LEU A 271 -3.17 0.56 25.64
C LEU A 271 -2.06 1.10 26.56
N LYS A 272 -2.27 2.22 27.22
CA LYS A 272 -1.30 2.77 28.19
C LYS A 272 -1.08 1.82 29.37
N LYS A 273 -2.16 1.22 29.87
CA LYS A 273 -2.12 0.24 30.98
C LYS A 273 -1.58 -1.13 30.54
N SER A 274 -1.75 -1.51 29.28
CA SER A 274 -1.33 -2.81 28.77
C SER A 274 0.17 -3.10 28.91
N ARG A 275 0.98 -2.07 29.03
CA ARG A 275 2.44 -2.19 29.27
C ARG A 275 2.79 -2.89 30.59
N SER A 276 1.86 -2.91 31.53
CA SER A 276 2.00 -3.55 32.85
C SER A 276 1.12 -4.79 33.02
N TYR A 277 0.41 -5.20 31.97
CA TYR A 277 -0.55 -6.29 32.00
C TYR A 277 0.08 -7.62 31.55
N THR A 278 -0.49 -8.71 32.07
CA THR A 278 -0.26 -10.04 31.50
C THR A 278 -1.04 -10.17 30.17
N SER A 279 -0.71 -11.17 29.35
CA SER A 279 -1.45 -11.44 28.11
C SER A 279 -2.94 -11.70 28.34
N HIS A 280 -3.32 -12.27 29.48
CA HIS A 280 -4.72 -12.52 29.87
C HIS A 280 -5.44 -11.18 30.17
N ASP A 281 -4.81 -10.29 30.94
CA ASP A 281 -5.37 -8.96 31.25
C ASP A 281 -5.55 -8.12 29.99
N ILE A 282 -4.65 -8.28 29.01
CA ILE A 282 -4.75 -7.62 27.71
C ILE A 282 -5.97 -8.10 26.94
N TYR A 283 -6.17 -9.41 26.88
CA TYR A 283 -7.33 -10.02 26.22
C TYR A 283 -8.64 -9.54 26.86
N ASP A 284 -8.76 -9.59 28.18
CA ASP A 284 -9.94 -9.14 28.91
C ASP A 284 -10.22 -7.66 28.67
N SER A 285 -9.17 -6.82 28.62
CA SER A 285 -9.28 -5.41 28.32
C SER A 285 -9.80 -5.18 26.89
N LEU A 286 -9.36 -5.96 25.92
CA LEU A 286 -9.84 -5.88 24.53
C LEU A 286 -11.29 -6.35 24.41
N VAL A 287 -11.66 -7.45 25.10
CA VAL A 287 -13.05 -7.93 25.16
C VAL A 287 -13.97 -6.86 25.74
N TYR A 288 -13.55 -6.19 26.82
CA TYR A 288 -14.29 -5.09 27.41
C TYR A 288 -14.47 -3.92 26.41
N LEU A 289 -13.38 -3.48 25.77
CA LEU A 289 -13.43 -2.39 24.79
C LEU A 289 -14.35 -2.73 23.61
N LEU A 290 -14.21 -3.92 23.05
CA LEU A 290 -15.08 -4.36 21.95
C LEU A 290 -16.53 -4.50 22.40
N GLY A 291 -16.76 -4.85 23.67
CA GLY A 291 -18.09 -4.88 24.29
C GLY A 291 -18.79 -3.51 24.25
N LEU A 292 -18.01 -2.41 24.31
CA LEU A 292 -18.57 -1.07 24.20
C LEU A 292 -19.24 -0.80 22.83
N LEU A 293 -18.88 -1.57 21.79
CA LEU A 293 -19.55 -1.48 20.47
C LEU A 293 -21.04 -1.84 20.53
N GLN A 294 -21.47 -2.63 21.49
CA GLN A 294 -22.88 -3.04 21.66
C GLN A 294 -23.72 -1.97 22.33
N PHE A 295 -23.11 -1.11 23.13
CA PHE A 295 -23.78 -0.08 23.89
C PHE A 295 -23.79 1.21 23.10
N SER A 296 -24.80 1.38 22.28
CA SER A 296 -25.10 2.64 21.54
C SER A 296 -26.43 3.21 21.98
N PRO A 297 -26.60 4.51 21.91
CA PRO A 297 -25.61 5.59 21.82
C PRO A 297 -25.34 6.21 23.19
N ILE A 298 -24.14 6.76 23.37
CA ILE A 298 -23.90 7.72 24.45
C ILE A 298 -24.97 8.81 24.28
N PRO A 299 -25.76 9.11 25.33
CA PRO A 299 -26.72 10.20 25.23
C PRO A 299 -26.01 11.47 24.79
N SER A 300 -26.59 12.21 23.84
CA SER A 300 -26.02 13.48 23.43
C SER A 300 -25.81 14.36 24.68
N PRO A 301 -24.83 15.27 24.69
CA PRO A 301 -24.58 16.16 25.82
C PRO A 301 -25.82 16.96 26.26
N GLU A 302 -26.81 17.14 25.39
CA GLU A 302 -28.11 17.77 25.70
C GLU A 302 -28.95 16.93 26.67
N VAL A 303 -28.81 15.61 26.71
CA VAL A 303 -29.55 14.74 27.64
C VAL A 303 -28.88 14.69 29.02
N MET A 304 -27.57 14.95 29.12
CA MET A 304 -26.89 15.02 30.41
C MET A 304 -27.15 16.34 31.16
N ASN A 305 -27.49 17.42 30.47
CA ASN A 305 -27.76 18.70 31.08
C ASN A 305 -29.22 18.89 31.49
N SER A 306 -30.13 18.00 31.13
CA SER A 306 -31.56 18.06 31.50
C SER A 306 -31.90 17.34 32.80
N GLY A 307 -30.91 16.86 33.54
CA GLY A 307 -31.09 16.08 34.78
C GLY A 307 -30.56 16.75 36.06
N ILE A 308 -30.29 18.07 36.02
CA ILE A 308 -29.93 18.84 37.22
C ILE A 308 -30.88 20.05 37.29
N ASP A 309 -32.08 19.81 37.82
CA ASP A 309 -32.93 20.78 38.51
C ASP A 309 -33.34 20.19 39.85
#